data_3f7de7fe7dbaa3633c66f595cc745443
#
_entry.id   3f7de7fe7dbaa3633c66f595cc745443
#
_cell.length_a   1.000
_cell.length_b   1.000
_cell.length_c   1.000
_cell.angle_alpha   90.00
_cell.angle_beta   90.00
_cell.angle_gamma   90.00
#
_symmetry.space_group_name_H-M   'P 1'
#
loop_
_entity.id
_entity.type
_entity.pdbx_description
1 polymer ?
#
loop_
_entity_poly.entity_id
_entity_poly.type
_entity_poly.pdbx_seq_one_letter_code
_entity_poly.pdbx_strand_id
1 'polypeptide(L)'
;MPVRRIVALLVLGLMIREAFSFWTGHPFDFELWVRLGYAVNHGGDPYGILPPAPGLSFANLFSSDSTPTIAYLPFWPLLTGLMYATYSMIGLNDRFLYYFLLKQPVIIGDVTLAYLLYSYISSRKPGASGAWAIFFWLFSPFTIMLSGVWGMFDSIAICFIILSASAVSRVKSGLWAGLGVFAKSVPIIFVTPLTLRNIRNGKSIVAIVVALALPLSLSAAVFLVMRWPVTLVNSTIASTAGKGGWSMSIWDVFFYVNSLGWLPSSAPLLYGALGLVWIPALLVFTWVAIRRFRTDTDEGLFQALLVCALIFLIFKARVTEQYALYLLALAVIDVALWNPQRKTLLTLTTIVAIIYLVVNNYFLIRFLSPIYPGYVNFENAMIAPFSNLITIFHVIAGTAFTVLNVKYLLNLLGGRRSSLRPV
;
A
#
# COMPACT_ATOMS: atom_id res chain seq x y z
N MET A 1 17.82 -7.03 -21.85
CA MET A 1 18.85 -6.09 -21.35
C MET A 1 20.01 -6.89 -20.74
N PRO A 2 21.28 -6.50 -20.89
CA PRO A 2 22.41 -7.18 -20.23
C PRO A 2 22.26 -7.15 -18.71
N VAL A 3 22.63 -8.24 -18.01
CA VAL A 3 22.51 -8.37 -16.54
C VAL A 3 23.18 -7.21 -15.82
N ARG A 4 24.37 -6.78 -16.29
CA ARG A 4 25.10 -5.63 -15.70
C ARG A 4 24.27 -4.34 -15.67
N ARG A 5 23.45 -4.06 -16.69
CA ARG A 5 22.58 -2.86 -16.72
C ARG A 5 21.43 -2.98 -15.75
N ILE A 6 20.87 -4.17 -15.56
CA ILE A 6 19.81 -4.42 -14.59
C ILE A 6 20.34 -4.17 -13.19
N VAL A 7 21.49 -4.77 -12.86
CA VAL A 7 22.15 -4.59 -11.56
C VAL A 7 22.46 -3.12 -11.32
N ALA A 8 23.00 -2.40 -12.31
CA ALA A 8 23.28 -0.97 -12.19
C ALA A 8 22.01 -0.15 -11.88
N LEU A 9 20.87 -0.44 -12.56
CA LEU A 9 19.60 0.24 -12.27
C LEU A 9 19.08 -0.07 -10.86
N LEU A 10 19.17 -1.33 -10.41
CA LEU A 10 18.76 -1.73 -9.07
C LEU A 10 19.61 -1.04 -7.99
N VAL A 11 20.93 -1.02 -8.18
CA VAL A 11 21.87 -0.33 -7.28
C VAL A 11 21.58 1.17 -7.25
N LEU A 12 21.39 1.80 -8.41
CA LEU A 12 21.08 3.24 -8.47
C LEU A 12 19.73 3.55 -7.80
N GLY A 13 18.70 2.74 -8.06
CA GLY A 13 17.39 2.87 -7.42
C GLY A 13 17.45 2.66 -5.89
N LEU A 14 18.32 1.74 -5.43
CA LEU A 14 18.62 1.54 -4.01
C LEU A 14 19.29 2.80 -3.43
N MET A 15 20.37 3.27 -4.03
CA MET A 15 21.13 4.44 -3.55
C MET A 15 20.26 5.70 -3.43
N ILE A 16 19.36 5.92 -4.39
CA ILE A 16 18.44 7.07 -4.33
C ILE A 16 17.54 6.97 -3.08
N ARG A 17 17.02 5.78 -2.74
CA ARG A 17 16.18 5.58 -1.55
C ARG A 17 16.97 5.72 -0.26
N GLU A 18 18.19 5.19 -0.26
CA GLU A 18 19.08 5.26 0.90
C GLU A 18 19.51 6.70 1.21
N ALA A 19 19.63 7.55 0.20
CA ALA A 19 19.93 8.98 0.40
C ALA A 19 18.89 9.68 1.30
N PHE A 20 17.66 9.16 1.39
CA PHE A 20 16.59 9.69 2.24
C PHE A 20 16.38 8.89 3.53
N SER A 21 16.87 7.66 3.62
CA SER A 21 16.49 6.70 4.66
C SER A 21 16.87 7.16 6.08
N PHE A 22 17.96 7.86 6.24
CA PHE A 22 18.49 8.26 7.54
C PHE A 22 17.73 9.42 8.21
N TRP A 23 17.21 10.36 7.44
CA TRP A 23 16.80 11.67 7.96
C TRP A 23 15.37 12.07 7.61
N THR A 24 14.65 11.28 6.83
CA THR A 24 13.26 11.55 6.49
C THR A 24 12.33 10.58 7.20
N GLY A 25 11.05 10.94 7.32
CA GLY A 25 10.01 10.08 7.85
C GLY A 25 8.72 10.85 8.09
N HIS A 26 7.58 10.19 7.86
CA HIS A 26 6.29 10.81 8.13
C HIS A 26 6.08 10.95 9.64
N PRO A 27 5.67 12.13 10.15
CA PRO A 27 5.60 12.39 11.58
C PRO A 27 4.62 11.50 12.33
N PHE A 28 3.63 10.96 11.64
CA PHE A 28 2.65 10.06 12.22
C PHE A 28 3.07 8.59 12.06
N ASP A 29 3.14 8.08 10.83
CA ASP A 29 3.35 6.65 10.61
C ASP A 29 4.75 6.20 11.01
N PHE A 30 5.79 6.98 10.66
CA PHE A 30 7.16 6.60 10.95
C PHE A 30 7.48 6.71 12.46
N GLU A 31 6.97 7.74 13.13
CA GLU A 31 7.05 7.84 14.60
C GLU A 31 6.36 6.65 15.27
N LEU A 32 5.18 6.25 14.76
CA LEU A 32 4.47 5.09 15.27
C LEU A 32 5.30 3.80 15.15
N TRP A 33 6.02 3.62 14.04
CA TRP A 33 6.89 2.46 13.83
C TRP A 33 8.15 2.49 14.69
N VAL A 34 8.70 3.67 14.95
CA VAL A 34 9.79 3.86 15.90
C VAL A 34 9.37 3.36 17.29
N ARG A 35 8.20 3.78 17.75
CA ARG A 35 7.63 3.35 19.04
C ARG A 35 7.28 1.87 19.06
N LEU A 36 6.74 1.36 17.95
CA LEU A 36 6.35 -0.03 17.80
C LEU A 36 7.54 -0.99 17.98
N GLY A 37 8.65 -0.73 17.29
CA GLY A 37 9.86 -1.53 17.40
C GLY A 37 10.43 -1.52 18.82
N TYR A 38 10.42 -0.34 19.47
CA TYR A 38 10.80 -0.22 20.87
C TYR A 38 9.87 -1.04 21.80
N ALA A 39 8.55 -0.88 21.67
CA ALA A 39 7.58 -1.55 22.52
C ALA A 39 7.67 -3.07 22.41
N VAL A 40 7.78 -3.62 21.20
CA VAL A 40 7.92 -5.07 20.96
C VAL A 40 9.13 -5.64 21.70
N ASN A 41 10.26 -4.94 21.72
CA ASN A 41 11.49 -5.43 22.37
C ASN A 41 11.47 -5.27 23.90
N HIS A 42 10.59 -4.43 24.43
CA HIS A 42 10.45 -4.23 25.87
C HIS A 42 9.22 -4.95 26.45
N GLY A 43 8.66 -5.92 25.71
CA GLY A 43 7.50 -6.71 26.16
C GLY A 43 6.18 -5.96 26.16
N GLY A 44 6.10 -4.80 25.46
CA GLY A 44 4.86 -4.03 25.31
C GLY A 44 3.89 -4.67 24.32
N ASP A 45 2.61 -4.31 24.46
CA ASP A 45 1.55 -4.66 23.51
C ASP A 45 1.64 -3.77 22.26
N PRO A 46 1.94 -4.32 21.08
CA PRO A 46 2.03 -3.54 19.85
C PRO A 46 0.68 -2.96 19.39
N TYR A 47 -0.43 -3.45 19.94
CA TYR A 47 -1.80 -3.05 19.59
C TYR A 47 -2.45 -2.13 20.65
N GLY A 48 -1.73 -1.91 21.75
CA GLY A 48 -2.10 -0.98 22.81
C GLY A 48 -1.56 0.43 22.60
N ILE A 49 -1.49 1.18 23.69
CA ILE A 49 -0.85 2.50 23.71
C ILE A 49 0.66 2.31 23.58
N LEU A 50 1.27 2.88 22.55
CA LEU A 50 2.70 2.80 22.31
C LEU A 50 3.44 3.95 23.02
N PRO A 51 4.27 3.66 24.04
CA PRO A 51 5.02 4.69 24.73
C PRO A 51 6.05 5.34 23.80
N PRO A 52 6.45 6.59 24.07
CA PRO A 52 7.57 7.20 23.39
C PRO A 52 8.83 6.33 23.54
N ALA A 53 9.60 6.16 22.46
CA ALA A 53 10.88 5.48 22.50
C ALA A 53 11.96 6.48 22.96
N PRO A 54 12.58 6.31 24.15
CA PRO A 54 13.55 7.27 24.67
C PRO A 54 14.72 7.51 23.72
N GLY A 55 15.03 8.78 23.46
CA GLY A 55 16.12 9.17 22.55
C GLY A 55 15.86 8.91 21.05
N LEU A 56 14.80 8.19 20.68
CA LEU A 56 14.49 7.80 19.31
C LEU A 56 13.23 8.50 18.76
N SER A 57 12.22 8.74 19.61
CA SER A 57 11.02 9.47 19.22
C SER A 57 11.34 10.92 18.82
N PHE A 58 10.74 11.38 17.72
CA PHE A 58 11.01 12.70 17.14
C PHE A 58 9.78 13.59 17.03
N ALA A 59 8.58 13.03 17.11
CA ALA A 59 7.34 13.78 16.98
C ALA A 59 6.46 13.63 18.24
N ASN A 60 6.11 14.77 18.86
CA ASN A 60 5.16 14.84 19.97
C ASN A 60 3.72 15.04 19.47
N LEU A 61 3.35 14.38 18.37
CA LEU A 61 1.98 14.44 17.82
C LEU A 61 0.97 13.63 18.65
N PHE A 62 1.47 12.75 19.51
CA PHE A 62 0.65 11.89 20.33
C PHE A 62 0.74 12.36 21.78
N SER A 63 -0.38 12.77 22.36
CA SER A 63 -0.50 12.82 23.83
C SER A 63 -0.36 11.39 24.37
N SER A 64 0.11 11.24 25.61
CA SER A 64 0.29 9.95 26.27
C SER A 64 -0.93 9.03 26.18
N ASP A 65 -2.12 9.62 26.05
CA ASP A 65 -3.41 8.93 26.14
C ASP A 65 -4.10 8.68 24.79
N SER A 66 -3.50 9.11 23.67
CA SER A 66 -4.16 9.10 22.35
C SER A 66 -3.30 8.55 21.21
N THR A 67 -2.32 7.69 21.49
CA THR A 67 -1.58 7.00 20.42
C THR A 67 -2.54 6.15 19.60
N PRO A 68 -2.59 6.35 18.28
CA PRO A 68 -3.42 5.52 17.45
C PRO A 68 -2.91 4.09 17.50
N THR A 69 -3.83 3.16 17.66
CA THR A 69 -3.53 1.74 17.59
C THR A 69 -3.21 1.35 16.16
N ILE A 70 -2.26 0.43 15.98
CA ILE A 70 -1.98 -0.13 14.65
C ILE A 70 -3.05 -1.15 14.27
N ALA A 71 -3.39 -1.20 12.98
CA ALA A 71 -4.35 -2.16 12.41
C ALA A 71 -3.66 -3.14 11.44
N TYR A 72 -2.39 -3.45 11.68
CA TYR A 72 -1.61 -4.38 10.88
C TYR A 72 -1.55 -5.75 11.56
N LEU A 73 -1.49 -6.82 10.75
CA LEU A 73 -1.20 -8.16 11.26
C LEU A 73 0.23 -8.21 11.85
N PRO A 74 0.57 -9.23 12.64
CA PRO A 74 1.83 -9.30 13.40
C PRO A 74 3.12 -9.20 12.58
N PHE A 75 3.06 -9.35 11.26
CA PHE A 75 4.23 -9.24 10.38
C PHE A 75 5.00 -7.93 10.58
N TRP A 76 4.29 -6.79 10.56
CA TRP A 76 4.94 -5.49 10.68
C TRP A 76 5.48 -5.22 12.09
N PRO A 77 4.73 -5.47 13.18
CA PRO A 77 5.29 -5.45 14.53
C PRO A 77 6.55 -6.29 14.72
N LEU A 78 6.55 -7.53 14.23
CA LEU A 78 7.74 -8.39 14.32
C LEU A 78 8.91 -7.82 13.55
N LEU A 79 8.68 -7.29 12.36
CA LEU A 79 9.75 -6.73 11.52
C LEU A 79 10.35 -5.47 12.12
N THR A 80 9.52 -4.56 12.65
CA THR A 80 10.00 -3.36 13.37
C THR A 80 10.74 -3.74 14.66
N GLY A 81 10.25 -4.76 15.39
CA GLY A 81 10.93 -5.33 16.55
C GLY A 81 12.30 -5.90 16.20
N LEU A 82 12.42 -6.65 15.09
CA LEU A 82 13.69 -7.16 14.59
C LEU A 82 14.67 -6.03 14.25
N MET A 83 14.21 -4.96 13.63
CA MET A 83 15.06 -3.81 13.31
C MET A 83 15.53 -3.09 14.56
N TYR A 84 14.67 -2.97 15.57
CA TYR A 84 15.09 -2.42 16.86
C TYR A 84 16.10 -3.32 17.57
N ALA A 85 15.89 -4.65 17.59
CA ALA A 85 16.84 -5.60 18.17
C ALA A 85 18.22 -5.49 17.47
N THR A 86 18.24 -5.39 16.13
CA THR A 86 19.46 -5.18 15.36
C THR A 86 20.15 -3.87 15.76
N TYR A 87 19.41 -2.79 15.88
CA TYR A 87 19.93 -1.50 16.35
C TYR A 87 20.55 -1.61 17.75
N SER A 88 19.86 -2.26 18.69
CA SER A 88 20.35 -2.47 20.06
C SER A 88 21.63 -3.32 20.11
N MET A 89 21.75 -4.34 19.24
CA MET A 89 22.95 -5.18 19.13
C MET A 89 24.17 -4.40 18.59
N ILE A 90 23.97 -3.42 17.69
CA ILE A 90 25.05 -2.57 17.18
C ILE A 90 25.59 -1.67 18.31
N GLY A 91 24.74 -1.27 19.27
CA GLY A 91 25.17 -0.52 20.46
C GLY A 91 25.52 0.95 20.21
N LEU A 92 25.29 1.48 19.00
CA LEU A 92 25.46 2.90 18.68
C LEU A 92 24.17 3.64 19.06
N ASN A 93 24.25 4.59 19.99
CA ASN A 93 23.12 5.39 20.43
C ASN A 93 22.81 6.53 19.45
N ASP A 94 22.66 6.20 18.17
CA ASP A 94 22.32 7.15 17.10
C ASP A 94 20.93 6.84 16.54
N ARG A 95 19.98 7.77 16.73
CA ARG A 95 18.60 7.64 16.23
C ARG A 95 18.53 7.51 14.71
N PHE A 96 19.44 8.16 13.97
CA PHE A 96 19.45 8.10 12.51
C PHE A 96 19.83 6.70 11.99
N LEU A 97 20.70 6.00 12.71
CA LEU A 97 21.01 4.59 12.43
C LEU A 97 19.75 3.73 12.61
N TYR A 98 18.97 3.96 13.66
CA TYR A 98 17.72 3.22 13.84
C TYR A 98 16.70 3.52 12.74
N TYR A 99 16.57 4.79 12.32
CA TYR A 99 15.69 5.18 11.21
C TYR A 99 16.11 4.52 9.89
N PHE A 100 17.40 4.49 9.63
CA PHE A 100 17.97 3.77 8.50
C PHE A 100 17.59 2.28 8.55
N LEU A 101 17.87 1.58 9.64
CA LEU A 101 17.56 0.16 9.79
C LEU A 101 16.06 -0.13 9.63
N LEU A 102 15.22 0.70 10.22
CA LEU A 102 13.77 0.55 10.16
C LEU A 102 13.21 0.63 8.73
N LYS A 103 13.86 1.38 7.85
CA LYS A 103 13.48 1.50 6.43
C LYS A 103 14.06 0.41 5.53
N GLN A 104 15.10 -0.32 5.97
CA GLN A 104 15.74 -1.32 5.11
C GLN A 104 14.79 -2.36 4.55
N PRO A 105 13.90 -3.00 5.32
CA PRO A 105 12.95 -3.98 4.78
C PRO A 105 12.04 -3.38 3.69
N VAL A 106 11.66 -2.11 3.85
CA VAL A 106 10.80 -1.40 2.90
C VAL A 106 11.54 -1.13 1.59
N ILE A 107 12.75 -0.60 1.68
CA ILE A 107 13.57 -0.25 0.52
C ILE A 107 13.97 -1.50 -0.26
N ILE A 108 14.40 -2.56 0.46
CA ILE A 108 14.71 -3.87 -0.15
C ILE A 108 13.46 -4.45 -0.82
N GLY A 109 12.30 -4.38 -0.15
CA GLY A 109 11.02 -4.84 -0.71
C GLY A 109 10.66 -4.08 -2.00
N ASP A 110 10.88 -2.78 -2.05
CA ASP A 110 10.56 -1.94 -3.21
C ASP A 110 11.50 -2.21 -4.40
N VAL A 111 12.80 -2.34 -4.14
CA VAL A 111 13.79 -2.72 -5.16
C VAL A 111 13.55 -4.16 -5.66
N THR A 112 13.17 -5.08 -4.77
CA THR A 112 12.78 -6.45 -5.13
C THR A 112 11.54 -6.44 -6.01
N LEU A 113 10.54 -5.60 -5.72
CA LEU A 113 9.35 -5.46 -6.55
C LEU A 113 9.71 -4.98 -7.96
N ALA A 114 10.61 -3.99 -8.10
CA ALA A 114 11.09 -3.54 -9.40
C ALA A 114 11.73 -4.69 -10.21
N TYR A 115 12.53 -5.52 -9.55
CA TYR A 115 13.12 -6.71 -10.16
C TYR A 115 12.06 -7.75 -10.56
N LEU A 116 11.07 -8.01 -9.70
CA LEU A 116 9.98 -8.95 -10.00
C LEU A 116 9.14 -8.47 -11.19
N LEU A 117 8.82 -7.17 -11.28
CA LEU A 117 8.14 -6.58 -12.43
C LEU A 117 8.96 -6.78 -13.71
N TYR A 118 10.25 -6.46 -13.66
CA TYR A 118 11.16 -6.69 -14.78
C TYR A 118 11.20 -8.16 -15.21
N SER A 119 11.41 -9.06 -14.25
CA SER A 119 11.53 -10.51 -14.51
C SER A 119 10.24 -11.07 -15.09
N TYR A 120 9.09 -10.70 -14.51
CA TYR A 120 7.77 -11.13 -14.98
C TYR A 120 7.50 -10.70 -16.43
N ILE A 121 7.79 -9.44 -16.77
CA ILE A 121 7.56 -8.88 -18.09
C ILE A 121 8.55 -9.47 -19.11
N SER A 122 9.84 -9.52 -18.77
CA SER A 122 10.88 -9.98 -19.69
C SER A 122 10.79 -11.46 -20.03
N SER A 123 10.26 -12.28 -19.12
CA SER A 123 10.01 -13.71 -19.40
C SER A 123 8.88 -13.95 -20.41
N ARG A 124 7.97 -12.99 -20.57
CA ARG A 124 6.81 -13.09 -21.48
C ARG A 124 6.96 -12.29 -22.76
N LYS A 125 7.64 -11.16 -22.67
CA LYS A 125 7.91 -10.28 -23.82
C LYS A 125 9.36 -9.78 -23.75
N PRO A 126 10.30 -10.54 -24.31
CA PRO A 126 11.69 -10.11 -24.38
C PRO A 126 11.81 -8.75 -25.09
N GLY A 127 12.66 -7.86 -24.58
CA GLY A 127 12.94 -6.58 -25.20
C GLY A 127 12.84 -5.36 -24.26
N ALA A 128 12.46 -4.21 -24.81
CA ALA A 128 12.46 -2.92 -24.11
C ALA A 128 11.38 -2.77 -23.03
N SER A 129 10.29 -3.56 -23.09
CA SER A 129 9.15 -3.42 -22.16
C SER A 129 9.54 -3.69 -20.70
N GLY A 130 10.37 -4.71 -20.43
CA GLY A 130 10.87 -4.97 -19.08
C GLY A 130 11.81 -3.87 -18.59
N ALA A 131 12.67 -3.32 -19.45
CA ALA A 131 13.54 -2.21 -19.12
C ALA A 131 12.74 -0.93 -18.77
N TRP A 132 11.65 -0.66 -19.49
CA TRP A 132 10.76 0.44 -19.17
C TRP A 132 10.09 0.25 -17.80
N ALA A 133 9.62 -0.95 -17.50
CA ALA A 133 8.94 -1.24 -16.25
C ALA A 133 9.85 -1.04 -15.01
N ILE A 134 11.09 -1.59 -15.07
CA ILE A 134 12.05 -1.40 -13.97
C ILE A 134 12.44 0.08 -13.82
N PHE A 135 12.64 0.79 -14.93
CA PHE A 135 12.95 2.22 -14.91
C PHE A 135 11.78 3.01 -14.33
N PHE A 136 10.55 2.79 -14.83
CA PHE A 136 9.34 3.46 -14.32
C PHE A 136 9.20 3.27 -12.81
N TRP A 137 9.38 2.05 -12.31
CA TRP A 137 9.23 1.77 -10.87
C TRP A 137 10.33 2.40 -10.04
N LEU A 138 11.60 2.19 -10.41
CA LEU A 138 12.72 2.65 -9.60
C LEU A 138 12.88 4.17 -9.55
N PHE A 139 12.51 4.87 -10.62
CA PHE A 139 12.75 6.31 -10.76
C PHE A 139 11.47 7.15 -10.74
N SER A 140 10.31 6.53 -10.51
CA SER A 140 9.10 7.29 -10.23
C SER A 140 9.24 8.06 -8.93
N PRO A 141 9.04 9.38 -8.91
CA PRO A 141 9.02 10.15 -7.66
C PRO A 141 8.04 9.58 -6.65
N PHE A 142 6.90 9.03 -7.11
CA PHE A 142 5.89 8.46 -6.24
C PHE A 142 6.40 7.25 -5.44
N THR A 143 7.06 6.30 -6.10
CA THR A 143 7.60 5.11 -5.43
C THR A 143 8.77 5.46 -4.51
N ILE A 144 9.67 6.37 -4.93
CA ILE A 144 10.79 6.86 -4.12
C ILE A 144 10.25 7.53 -2.84
N MET A 145 9.24 8.40 -2.98
CA MET A 145 8.63 9.09 -1.85
C MET A 145 8.00 8.11 -0.86
N LEU A 146 7.28 7.10 -1.33
CA LEU A 146 6.62 6.14 -0.46
C LEU A 146 7.60 5.17 0.24
N SER A 147 8.62 4.69 -0.45
CA SER A 147 9.57 3.73 0.12
C SER A 147 10.74 4.40 0.84
N GLY A 148 11.49 5.29 0.19
CA GLY A 148 12.70 5.90 0.72
C GLY A 148 12.43 7.02 1.71
N VAL A 149 11.45 7.89 1.40
CA VAL A 149 11.16 9.08 2.22
C VAL A 149 10.17 8.78 3.34
N TRP A 150 9.00 8.23 3.02
CA TRP A 150 7.97 7.89 4.02
C TRP A 150 8.31 6.61 4.78
N GLY A 151 8.72 5.56 4.04
CA GLY A 151 9.00 4.22 4.58
C GLY A 151 7.77 3.30 4.57
N MET A 152 6.84 3.44 3.62
CA MET A 152 5.64 2.60 3.48
C MET A 152 5.97 1.23 2.91
N PHE A 153 5.55 0.16 3.59
CA PHE A 153 5.92 -1.23 3.30
C PHE A 153 5.00 -1.99 2.32
N ASP A 154 4.13 -1.28 1.60
CA ASP A 154 3.19 -1.87 0.62
C ASP A 154 3.89 -2.66 -0.47
N SER A 155 5.07 -2.25 -0.90
CA SER A 155 5.88 -2.95 -1.90
C SER A 155 6.17 -4.40 -1.51
N ILE A 156 6.36 -4.69 -0.21
CA ILE A 156 6.56 -6.07 0.29
C ILE A 156 5.32 -6.93 0.00
N ALA A 157 4.14 -6.40 0.32
CA ALA A 157 2.88 -7.12 0.09
C ALA A 157 2.60 -7.30 -1.41
N ILE A 158 2.94 -6.32 -2.24
CA ILE A 158 2.81 -6.41 -3.70
C ILE A 158 3.78 -7.46 -4.29
N CYS A 159 5.00 -7.60 -3.75
CA CYS A 159 5.89 -8.69 -4.15
C CYS A 159 5.19 -10.05 -4.03
N PHE A 160 4.51 -10.31 -2.93
CA PHE A 160 3.76 -11.56 -2.74
C PHE A 160 2.59 -11.72 -3.71
N ILE A 161 1.90 -10.63 -4.09
CA ILE A 161 0.85 -10.67 -5.13
C ILE A 161 1.46 -11.08 -6.48
N ILE A 162 2.59 -10.50 -6.88
CA ILE A 162 3.26 -10.83 -8.14
C ILE A 162 3.78 -12.27 -8.13
N LEU A 163 4.36 -12.74 -7.02
CA LEU A 163 4.77 -14.13 -6.83
C LEU A 163 3.58 -15.09 -6.91
N SER A 164 2.45 -14.72 -6.30
CA SER A 164 1.20 -15.48 -6.37
C SER A 164 0.68 -15.57 -7.80
N ALA A 165 0.67 -14.46 -8.52
CA ALA A 165 0.26 -14.40 -9.93
C ALA A 165 1.19 -15.22 -10.85
N SER A 166 2.48 -15.28 -10.52
CA SER A 166 3.51 -16.03 -11.27
C SER A 166 3.54 -17.53 -10.96
N ALA A 167 2.90 -17.97 -9.88
CA ALA A 167 2.99 -19.33 -9.39
C ALA A 167 2.29 -20.34 -10.33
N VAL A 168 3.00 -21.39 -10.72
CA VAL A 168 2.47 -22.49 -11.55
C VAL A 168 1.48 -23.36 -10.73
N SER A 169 1.84 -23.67 -9.49
CA SER A 169 0.98 -24.45 -8.58
C SER A 169 -0.05 -23.56 -7.89
N ARG A 170 -1.32 -23.99 -7.86
CA ARG A 170 -2.40 -23.28 -7.16
C ARG A 170 -2.14 -23.15 -5.67
N VAL A 171 -1.64 -24.19 -5.03
CA VAL A 171 -1.27 -24.15 -3.61
C VAL A 171 -0.18 -23.13 -3.36
N LYS A 172 0.86 -23.07 -4.19
CA LYS A 172 1.89 -22.02 -4.10
C LYS A 172 1.31 -20.64 -4.31
N SER A 173 0.36 -20.47 -5.25
CA SER A 173 -0.35 -19.19 -5.43
C SER A 173 -1.09 -18.81 -4.14
N GLY A 174 -1.83 -19.75 -3.52
CA GLY A 174 -2.50 -19.53 -2.23
C GLY A 174 -1.53 -19.17 -1.10
N LEU A 175 -0.37 -19.85 -1.01
CA LEU A 175 0.67 -19.53 -0.02
C LEU A 175 1.20 -18.11 -0.18
N TRP A 176 1.57 -17.70 -1.40
CA TRP A 176 2.05 -16.34 -1.65
C TRP A 176 0.97 -15.29 -1.40
N ALA A 177 -0.27 -15.55 -1.81
CA ALA A 177 -1.40 -14.66 -1.52
C ALA A 177 -1.61 -14.51 -0.01
N GLY A 178 -1.58 -15.61 0.74
CA GLY A 178 -1.71 -15.59 2.21
C GLY A 178 -0.55 -14.85 2.90
N LEU A 179 0.69 -15.02 2.44
CA LEU A 179 1.82 -14.23 2.94
C LEU A 179 1.65 -12.74 2.62
N GLY A 180 1.10 -12.39 1.45
CA GLY A 180 0.77 -11.02 1.12
C GLY A 180 -0.26 -10.43 2.10
N VAL A 181 -1.31 -11.18 2.43
CA VAL A 181 -2.32 -10.78 3.43
C VAL A 181 -1.70 -10.65 4.81
N PHE A 182 -0.80 -11.57 5.19
CA PHE A 182 -0.08 -11.50 6.46
C PHE A 182 0.83 -10.28 6.55
N ALA A 183 1.53 -9.94 5.45
CA ALA A 183 2.37 -8.74 5.40
C ALA A 183 1.53 -7.45 5.52
N LYS A 184 0.38 -7.39 4.85
CA LYS A 184 -0.57 -6.28 4.92
C LYS A 184 -1.97 -6.77 4.55
N SER A 185 -3.02 -6.26 5.18
CA SER A 185 -4.39 -6.74 4.96
C SER A 185 -4.95 -6.47 3.56
N VAL A 186 -4.48 -5.42 2.87
CA VAL A 186 -4.99 -5.01 1.54
C VAL A 186 -4.94 -6.12 0.49
N PRO A 187 -3.91 -6.98 0.37
CA PRO A 187 -3.88 -8.11 -0.56
C PRO A 187 -5.06 -9.06 -0.51
N ILE A 188 -5.89 -9.03 0.54
CA ILE A 188 -7.10 -9.87 0.64
C ILE A 188 -8.05 -9.63 -0.55
N ILE A 189 -8.08 -8.42 -1.12
CA ILE A 189 -8.91 -8.07 -2.28
C ILE A 189 -8.53 -8.87 -3.54
N PHE A 190 -7.29 -9.38 -3.60
CA PHE A 190 -6.76 -10.12 -4.74
C PHE A 190 -6.82 -11.65 -4.56
N VAL A 191 -7.14 -12.14 -3.36
CA VAL A 191 -7.14 -13.58 -3.06
C VAL A 191 -8.07 -14.33 -4.03
N THR A 192 -9.28 -13.81 -4.23
CA THR A 192 -10.28 -14.48 -5.10
C THR A 192 -9.78 -14.66 -6.54
N PRO A 193 -9.38 -13.62 -7.30
CA PRO A 193 -8.90 -13.83 -8.66
C PRO A 193 -7.59 -14.63 -8.73
N LEU A 194 -6.70 -14.52 -7.75
CA LEU A 194 -5.44 -15.27 -7.72
C LEU A 194 -5.67 -16.78 -7.54
N THR A 195 -6.64 -17.18 -6.74
CA THR A 195 -6.90 -18.58 -6.39
C THR A 195 -7.94 -19.24 -7.29
N LEU A 196 -8.96 -18.50 -7.76
CA LEU A 196 -10.06 -19.01 -8.61
C LEU A 196 -9.77 -19.00 -10.12
N ARG A 197 -8.51 -19.20 -10.52
CA ARG A 197 -8.16 -19.25 -11.96
C ARG A 197 -8.94 -20.31 -12.77
N ASN A 198 -9.45 -21.36 -12.11
CA ASN A 198 -10.35 -22.37 -12.68
C ASN A 198 -11.22 -22.97 -11.59
N ILE A 199 -12.45 -22.46 -11.45
CA ILE A 199 -13.39 -22.83 -10.37
C ILE A 199 -13.72 -24.33 -10.36
N ARG A 200 -13.63 -25.03 -11.50
CA ARG A 200 -13.96 -26.45 -11.60
C ARG A 200 -12.90 -27.38 -10.99
N ASN A 201 -11.77 -26.85 -10.58
CA ASN A 201 -10.68 -27.66 -10.03
C ASN A 201 -10.62 -27.54 -8.51
N GLY A 202 -10.77 -28.67 -7.78
CA GLY A 202 -10.67 -28.72 -6.30
C GLY A 202 -9.39 -28.10 -5.74
N LYS A 203 -8.29 -28.05 -6.52
CA LYS A 203 -7.05 -27.35 -6.14
C LYS A 203 -7.25 -25.85 -5.92
N SER A 204 -8.26 -25.23 -6.55
CA SER A 204 -8.58 -23.80 -6.32
C SER A 204 -9.21 -23.59 -4.95
N ILE A 205 -10.02 -24.52 -4.45
CA ILE A 205 -10.60 -24.47 -3.10
C ILE A 205 -9.46 -24.56 -2.07
N VAL A 206 -8.53 -25.51 -2.25
CA VAL A 206 -7.35 -25.63 -1.36
C VAL A 206 -6.54 -24.34 -1.37
N ALA A 207 -6.34 -23.71 -2.53
CA ALA A 207 -5.60 -22.45 -2.62
C ALA A 207 -6.28 -21.30 -1.86
N ILE A 208 -7.62 -21.19 -1.93
CA ILE A 208 -8.38 -20.20 -1.14
C ILE A 208 -8.22 -20.47 0.35
N VAL A 209 -8.44 -21.73 0.77
CA VAL A 209 -8.30 -22.11 2.18
C VAL A 209 -6.90 -21.78 2.70
N VAL A 210 -5.85 -22.13 1.94
CA VAL A 210 -4.47 -21.79 2.31
C VAL A 210 -4.26 -20.28 2.38
N ALA A 211 -4.76 -19.50 1.40
CA ALA A 211 -4.59 -18.04 1.37
C ALA A 211 -5.26 -17.34 2.55
N LEU A 212 -6.36 -17.88 3.07
CA LEU A 212 -7.09 -17.29 4.21
C LEU A 212 -6.61 -17.87 5.55
N ALA A 213 -6.33 -19.16 5.62
CA ALA A 213 -5.91 -19.82 6.86
C ALA A 213 -4.47 -19.43 7.27
N LEU A 214 -3.56 -19.28 6.29
CA LEU A 214 -2.15 -18.98 6.57
C LEU A 214 -1.96 -17.70 7.39
N PRO A 215 -2.47 -16.52 6.99
CA PRO A 215 -2.31 -15.30 7.77
C PRO A 215 -2.95 -15.39 9.16
N LEU A 216 -4.08 -16.09 9.29
CA LEU A 216 -4.74 -16.31 10.57
C LEU A 216 -3.90 -17.22 11.47
N SER A 217 -3.41 -18.35 10.95
CA SER A 217 -2.57 -19.30 11.72
C SER A 217 -1.25 -18.67 12.15
N LEU A 218 -0.58 -17.93 11.25
CA LEU A 218 0.66 -17.22 11.59
C LEU A 218 0.39 -16.14 12.64
N SER A 219 -0.70 -15.38 12.50
CA SER A 219 -1.08 -14.38 13.51
C SER A 219 -1.37 -15.02 14.86
N ALA A 220 -2.16 -16.09 14.90
CA ALA A 220 -2.45 -16.82 16.13
C ALA A 220 -1.18 -17.36 16.79
N ALA A 221 -0.27 -17.96 16.01
CA ALA A 221 1.00 -18.46 16.52
C ALA A 221 1.84 -17.31 17.14
N VAL A 222 1.93 -16.15 16.48
CA VAL A 222 2.66 -15.01 17.02
C VAL A 222 2.01 -14.48 18.31
N PHE A 223 0.68 -14.32 18.35
CA PHE A 223 -0.04 -13.87 19.54
C PHE A 223 0.21 -14.81 20.73
N LEU A 224 0.19 -16.12 20.48
CA LEU A 224 0.46 -17.13 21.53
C LEU A 224 1.91 -17.08 22.03
N VAL A 225 2.89 -17.04 21.11
CA VAL A 225 4.31 -17.02 21.46
C VAL A 225 4.71 -15.74 22.16
N MET A 226 4.26 -14.59 21.63
CA MET A 226 4.60 -13.28 22.17
C MET A 226 3.71 -12.87 23.34
N ARG A 227 2.67 -13.66 23.64
CA ARG A 227 1.65 -13.37 24.67
C ARG A 227 0.99 -12.03 24.50
N TRP A 228 0.81 -11.57 23.27
CA TRP A 228 0.12 -10.32 23.00
C TRP A 228 -1.39 -10.47 23.20
N PRO A 229 -2.07 -9.49 23.77
CA PRO A 229 -3.53 -9.51 23.90
C PRO A 229 -4.20 -9.40 22.52
N VAL A 230 -5.32 -10.08 22.34
CA VAL A 230 -6.07 -10.09 21.06
C VAL A 230 -6.90 -8.80 20.94
N THR A 231 -6.25 -7.65 20.99
CA THR A 231 -6.88 -6.32 20.83
C THR A 231 -6.93 -5.86 19.36
N LEU A 232 -6.22 -6.57 18.46
CA LEU A 232 -6.16 -6.31 17.02
C LEU A 232 -7.57 -6.19 16.39
N VAL A 233 -8.53 -7.00 16.82
CA VAL A 233 -9.89 -6.97 16.29
C VAL A 233 -10.53 -5.61 16.44
N ASN A 234 -10.42 -5.01 17.63
CA ASN A 234 -10.98 -3.70 17.92
C ASN A 234 -10.29 -2.59 17.11
N SER A 235 -8.96 -2.63 17.00
CA SER A 235 -8.20 -1.65 16.23
C SER A 235 -8.47 -1.76 14.73
N THR A 236 -8.63 -2.97 14.21
CA THR A 236 -8.97 -3.22 12.80
C THR A 236 -10.37 -2.72 12.47
N ILE A 237 -11.37 -3.00 13.33
CA ILE A 237 -12.73 -2.49 13.16
C ILE A 237 -12.73 -0.96 13.19
N ALA A 238 -12.09 -0.36 14.19
CA ALA A 238 -12.01 1.10 14.34
C ALA A 238 -11.33 1.77 13.14
N SER A 239 -10.27 1.16 12.58
CA SER A 239 -9.57 1.69 11.40
C SER A 239 -10.36 1.50 10.09
N THR A 240 -11.17 0.43 9.99
CA THR A 240 -11.96 0.10 8.80
C THR A 240 -13.25 0.90 8.74
N ALA A 241 -13.88 1.15 9.90
CA ALA A 241 -15.14 1.89 10.03
C ALA A 241 -14.98 3.41 9.80
N GLY A 242 -13.76 3.87 9.48
CA GLY A 242 -13.55 5.21 8.98
C GLY A 242 -13.75 6.33 9.99
N LYS A 243 -12.74 6.60 10.81
CA LYS A 243 -12.59 7.99 11.26
C LYS A 243 -12.22 8.81 10.03
N GLY A 244 -13.07 9.81 9.69
CA GLY A 244 -12.84 10.71 8.58
C GLY A 244 -11.44 11.30 8.59
N GLY A 245 -10.85 11.44 7.45
CA GLY A 245 -9.53 12.01 7.23
C GLY A 245 -9.30 12.08 5.74
N TRP A 246 -8.36 12.90 5.31
CA TRP A 246 -7.98 13.11 3.92
C TRP A 246 -7.90 11.79 3.14
N SER A 247 -8.53 11.75 1.98
CA SER A 247 -8.60 10.57 1.13
C SER A 247 -8.25 10.93 -0.31
N MET A 248 -7.35 10.19 -0.94
CA MET A 248 -7.03 10.34 -2.36
C MET A 248 -8.17 9.79 -3.23
N SER A 249 -9.40 10.26 -2.99
CA SER A 249 -10.60 9.85 -3.71
C SER A 249 -11.68 10.94 -3.67
N ILE A 250 -12.73 10.77 -4.48
CA ILE A 250 -13.92 11.67 -4.51
C ILE A 250 -14.59 11.78 -3.13
N TRP A 251 -14.35 10.82 -2.22
CA TRP A 251 -14.92 10.84 -0.87
C TRP A 251 -14.44 12.02 -0.02
N ASP A 252 -13.31 12.68 -0.39
CA ASP A 252 -12.86 13.92 0.24
C ASP A 252 -13.88 15.06 0.10
N VAL A 253 -14.70 15.04 -0.94
CA VAL A 253 -15.82 16.01 -1.11
C VAL A 253 -16.75 15.95 0.10
N PHE A 254 -17.07 14.75 0.59
CA PHE A 254 -17.94 14.58 1.76
C PHE A 254 -17.31 15.13 3.04
N PHE A 255 -16.01 14.95 3.23
CA PHE A 255 -15.30 15.51 4.39
C PHE A 255 -15.29 17.04 4.31
N TYR A 256 -15.06 17.60 3.13
CA TYR A 256 -15.10 19.04 2.94
C TYR A 256 -16.49 19.61 3.23
N VAL A 257 -17.54 19.04 2.65
CA VAL A 257 -18.94 19.46 2.87
C VAL A 257 -19.31 19.33 4.35
N ASN A 258 -18.83 18.29 5.04
CA ASN A 258 -19.03 18.13 6.48
C ASN A 258 -18.29 19.19 7.30
N SER A 259 -17.08 19.57 6.91
CA SER A 259 -16.30 20.62 7.60
C SER A 259 -16.96 22.01 7.49
N LEU A 260 -17.77 22.21 6.44
CA LEU A 260 -18.58 23.41 6.26
C LEU A 260 -19.90 23.41 7.09
N GLY A 261 -20.17 22.32 7.83
CA GLY A 261 -21.41 22.17 8.59
C GLY A 261 -22.67 21.94 7.73
N TRP A 262 -22.51 21.58 6.46
CA TRP A 262 -23.64 21.39 5.53
C TRP A 262 -24.26 19.99 5.62
N LEU A 263 -23.64 19.07 6.33
CA LEU A 263 -24.20 17.74 6.52
C LEU A 263 -24.98 17.64 7.84
N PRO A 264 -26.06 16.84 7.87
CA PRO A 264 -26.86 16.66 9.09
C PRO A 264 -26.07 15.95 10.18
N SER A 265 -26.53 16.06 11.43
CA SER A 265 -25.92 15.39 12.59
C SER A 265 -25.85 13.87 12.50
N SER A 266 -26.63 13.26 11.61
CA SER A 266 -26.58 11.84 11.27
C SER A 266 -25.44 11.45 10.32
N ALA A 267 -24.71 12.42 9.78
CA ALA A 267 -23.62 12.18 8.82
C ALA A 267 -22.57 11.16 9.31
N PRO A 268 -22.15 11.09 10.61
CA PRO A 268 -21.24 10.06 11.08
C PRO A 268 -21.71 8.63 10.84
N LEU A 269 -23.02 8.35 10.97
CA LEU A 269 -23.60 7.03 10.68
C LEU A 269 -23.57 6.74 9.17
N LEU A 270 -23.86 7.74 8.34
CA LEU A 270 -23.76 7.63 6.89
C LEU A 270 -22.32 7.35 6.45
N TYR A 271 -21.33 8.02 7.04
CA TYR A 271 -19.91 7.76 6.75
C TYR A 271 -19.49 6.35 7.13
N GLY A 272 -19.94 5.83 8.29
CA GLY A 272 -19.69 4.45 8.68
C GLY A 272 -20.24 3.46 7.64
N ALA A 273 -21.47 3.68 7.18
CA ALA A 273 -22.09 2.86 6.15
C ALA A 273 -21.36 2.98 4.80
N LEU A 274 -21.06 4.21 4.36
CA LEU A 274 -20.31 4.48 3.12
C LEU A 274 -18.89 3.91 3.18
N GLY A 275 -18.28 3.89 4.37
CA GLY A 275 -16.97 3.28 4.62
C GLY A 275 -16.92 1.79 4.28
N LEU A 276 -18.06 1.09 4.24
CA LEU A 276 -18.18 -0.33 3.94
C LEU A 276 -18.65 -0.64 2.52
N VAL A 277 -19.10 0.35 1.75
CA VAL A 277 -19.65 0.16 0.38
C VAL A 277 -18.65 -0.52 -0.58
N TRP A 278 -17.35 -0.32 -0.36
CA TRP A 278 -16.33 -0.98 -1.17
C TRP A 278 -16.37 -2.51 -1.08
N ILE A 279 -16.88 -3.10 0.02
CA ILE A 279 -16.94 -4.56 0.21
C ILE A 279 -17.95 -5.19 -0.76
N PRO A 280 -19.25 -4.82 -0.76
CA PRO A 280 -20.18 -5.36 -1.73
C PRO A 280 -19.81 -4.98 -3.17
N ALA A 281 -19.30 -3.78 -3.41
CA ALA A 281 -18.82 -3.40 -4.74
C ALA A 281 -17.68 -4.32 -5.20
N LEU A 282 -16.69 -4.59 -4.34
CA LEU A 282 -15.59 -5.51 -4.64
C LEU A 282 -16.12 -6.92 -4.97
N LEU A 283 -17.04 -7.46 -4.18
CA LEU A 283 -17.61 -8.80 -4.43
C LEU A 283 -18.30 -8.88 -5.79
N VAL A 284 -19.17 -7.91 -6.10
CA VAL A 284 -19.89 -7.84 -7.38
C VAL A 284 -18.91 -7.72 -8.55
N PHE A 285 -18.00 -6.76 -8.50
CA PHE A 285 -17.07 -6.52 -9.62
C PHE A 285 -16.02 -7.62 -9.76
N THR A 286 -15.59 -8.24 -8.67
CA THR A 286 -14.71 -9.43 -8.73
C THR A 286 -15.43 -10.58 -9.43
N TRP A 287 -16.70 -10.83 -9.10
CA TRP A 287 -17.50 -11.81 -9.80
C TRP A 287 -17.65 -11.49 -11.29
N VAL A 288 -17.98 -10.23 -11.63
CA VAL A 288 -18.04 -9.75 -13.04
C VAL A 288 -16.70 -9.96 -13.74
N ALA A 289 -15.58 -9.60 -13.09
CA ALA A 289 -14.25 -9.75 -13.67
C ALA A 289 -13.89 -11.21 -13.96
N ILE A 290 -14.15 -12.12 -13.03
CA ILE A 290 -13.90 -13.57 -13.21
C ILE A 290 -14.77 -14.15 -14.33
N ARG A 291 -16.02 -13.67 -14.49
CA ARG A 291 -16.91 -14.10 -15.58
C ARG A 291 -16.52 -13.53 -16.94
N ARG A 292 -16.00 -12.30 -16.95
CA ARG A 292 -15.65 -11.56 -18.18
C ARG A 292 -14.28 -11.95 -18.70
N PHE A 293 -13.29 -12.04 -17.83
CA PHE A 293 -11.91 -12.30 -18.20
C PHE A 293 -11.55 -13.77 -18.02
N ARG A 294 -10.73 -14.27 -18.90
CA ARG A 294 -10.19 -15.63 -18.81
C ARG A 294 -9.06 -15.65 -17.77
N THR A 295 -9.42 -15.82 -16.50
CA THR A 295 -8.43 -15.82 -15.38
C THR A 295 -7.47 -17.01 -15.41
N ASP A 296 -7.66 -17.99 -16.30
CA ASP A 296 -6.70 -19.04 -16.63
C ASP A 296 -5.52 -18.54 -17.48
N THR A 297 -5.67 -17.42 -18.17
CA THR A 297 -4.60 -16.72 -18.89
C THR A 297 -3.98 -15.62 -18.03
N ASP A 298 -2.71 -15.31 -18.28
CA ASP A 298 -2.02 -14.23 -17.57
C ASP A 298 -2.71 -12.87 -17.79
N GLU A 299 -3.07 -12.54 -19.01
CA GLU A 299 -3.76 -11.28 -19.34
C GLU A 299 -5.09 -11.17 -18.57
N GLY A 300 -5.94 -12.19 -18.66
CA GLY A 300 -7.24 -12.16 -17.99
C GLY A 300 -7.12 -12.11 -16.47
N LEU A 301 -6.10 -12.79 -15.90
CA LEU A 301 -5.80 -12.69 -14.48
C LEU A 301 -5.44 -11.25 -14.08
N PHE A 302 -4.49 -10.62 -14.78
CA PHE A 302 -4.07 -9.26 -14.45
C PHE A 302 -5.17 -8.23 -14.67
N GLN A 303 -6.03 -8.41 -15.68
CA GLN A 303 -7.22 -7.59 -15.86
C GLN A 303 -8.20 -7.74 -14.67
N ALA A 304 -8.40 -8.96 -14.14
CA ALA A 304 -9.22 -9.16 -12.95
C ALA A 304 -8.61 -8.54 -11.69
N LEU A 305 -7.29 -8.66 -11.50
CA LEU A 305 -6.57 -8.00 -10.40
C LEU A 305 -6.69 -6.47 -10.50
N LEU A 306 -6.55 -5.90 -11.69
CA LEU A 306 -6.74 -4.47 -11.92
C LEU A 306 -8.15 -4.01 -11.58
N VAL A 307 -9.19 -4.77 -11.94
CA VAL A 307 -10.57 -4.47 -11.54
C VAL A 307 -10.68 -4.41 -10.01
N CYS A 308 -10.12 -5.38 -9.29
CA CYS A 308 -10.15 -5.37 -7.83
C CYS A 308 -9.45 -4.13 -7.25
N ALA A 309 -8.27 -3.78 -7.75
CA ALA A 309 -7.55 -2.58 -7.32
C ALA A 309 -8.34 -1.30 -7.59
N LEU A 310 -8.91 -1.16 -8.79
CA LEU A 310 -9.68 0.01 -9.18
C LEU A 310 -10.96 0.17 -8.36
N ILE A 311 -11.72 -0.91 -8.16
CA ILE A 311 -12.93 -0.90 -7.33
C ILE A 311 -12.59 -0.52 -5.88
N PHE A 312 -11.52 -1.09 -5.34
CA PHE A 312 -11.06 -0.72 -4.00
C PHE A 312 -10.74 0.79 -3.92
N LEU A 313 -10.00 1.34 -4.88
CA LEU A 313 -9.62 2.76 -4.88
C LEU A 313 -10.81 3.71 -5.16
N ILE A 314 -11.82 3.28 -5.92
CA ILE A 314 -12.99 4.10 -6.24
C ILE A 314 -14.00 4.11 -5.08
N PHE A 315 -14.25 2.96 -4.45
CA PHE A 315 -15.35 2.80 -3.50
C PHE A 315 -14.92 2.86 -2.03
N LYS A 316 -13.63 2.73 -1.71
CA LYS A 316 -13.16 2.87 -0.34
C LYS A 316 -13.19 4.35 0.07
N ALA A 317 -13.88 4.65 1.17
CA ALA A 317 -14.02 6.01 1.65
C ALA A 317 -12.70 6.66 2.09
N ARG A 318 -11.79 5.86 2.65
CA ARG A 318 -10.44 6.34 3.02
C ARG A 318 -9.38 5.63 2.18
N VAL A 319 -8.91 6.31 1.14
CA VAL A 319 -7.81 5.88 0.29
C VAL A 319 -6.59 6.73 0.62
N THR A 320 -5.58 6.12 1.19
CA THR A 320 -4.28 6.74 1.41
C THR A 320 -3.35 6.46 0.23
N GLU A 321 -2.34 7.30 0.03
CA GLU A 321 -1.50 7.34 -1.18
C GLU A 321 -0.85 5.99 -1.48
N GLN A 322 -0.39 5.28 -0.45
CA GLN A 322 0.28 3.98 -0.61
C GLN A 322 -0.59 2.93 -1.31
N TYR A 323 -1.92 3.04 -1.25
CA TYR A 323 -2.80 2.09 -1.93
C TYR A 323 -2.74 2.20 -3.46
N ALA A 324 -2.33 3.35 -4.00
CA ALA A 324 -2.10 3.50 -5.42
C ALA A 324 -0.97 2.60 -5.94
N LEU A 325 0.01 2.20 -5.09
CA LEU A 325 1.09 1.28 -5.49
C LEU A 325 0.56 -0.04 -6.04
N TYR A 326 -0.55 -0.58 -5.47
CA TYR A 326 -1.17 -1.81 -5.96
C TYR A 326 -1.68 -1.67 -7.39
N LEU A 327 -2.37 -0.55 -7.68
CA LEU A 327 -2.81 -0.25 -9.03
C LEU A 327 -1.62 -0.06 -9.99
N LEU A 328 -0.63 0.75 -9.57
CA LEU A 328 0.50 1.10 -10.44
C LEU A 328 1.32 -0.14 -10.81
N ALA A 329 1.61 -1.04 -9.87
CA ALA A 329 2.35 -2.28 -10.15
C ALA A 329 1.63 -3.16 -11.17
N LEU A 330 0.31 -3.36 -10.99
CA LEU A 330 -0.50 -4.15 -11.91
C LEU A 330 -0.66 -3.47 -13.27
N ALA A 331 -0.84 -2.14 -13.29
CA ALA A 331 -0.98 -1.37 -14.52
C ALA A 331 0.32 -1.30 -15.33
N VAL A 332 1.49 -1.29 -14.68
CA VAL A 332 2.80 -1.40 -15.35
C VAL A 332 2.89 -2.71 -16.14
N ILE A 333 2.45 -3.82 -15.56
CA ILE A 333 2.44 -5.12 -16.24
C ILE A 333 1.43 -5.12 -17.40
N ASP A 334 0.22 -4.61 -17.19
CA ASP A 334 -0.83 -4.52 -18.22
C ASP A 334 -0.36 -3.70 -19.44
N VAL A 335 0.21 -2.53 -19.19
CA VAL A 335 0.73 -1.63 -20.24
C VAL A 335 1.94 -2.25 -20.97
N ALA A 336 2.86 -2.86 -20.25
CA ALA A 336 4.08 -3.42 -20.83
C ALA A 336 3.81 -4.64 -21.73
N LEU A 337 2.87 -5.50 -21.32
CA LEU A 337 2.63 -6.77 -22.02
C LEU A 337 1.50 -6.69 -23.05
N TRP A 338 0.37 -6.10 -22.70
CA TRP A 338 -0.87 -6.28 -23.49
C TRP A 338 -1.48 -4.98 -24.00
N ASN A 339 -1.47 -3.91 -23.21
CA ASN A 339 -2.27 -2.72 -23.47
C ASN A 339 -1.44 -1.42 -23.48
N PRO A 340 -0.46 -1.25 -24.41
CA PRO A 340 0.41 -0.07 -24.44
C PRO A 340 -0.35 1.25 -24.63
N GLN A 341 -1.55 1.22 -25.20
CA GLN A 341 -2.43 2.38 -25.36
C GLN A 341 -2.89 2.98 -24.01
N ARG A 342 -2.83 2.21 -22.91
CA ARG A 342 -3.16 2.70 -21.55
C ARG A 342 -1.99 3.42 -20.87
N LYS A 343 -0.83 3.54 -21.52
CA LYS A 343 0.36 4.20 -20.97
C LYS A 343 0.08 5.64 -20.53
N THR A 344 -0.61 6.41 -21.37
CA THR A 344 -0.99 7.80 -21.03
C THR A 344 -1.86 7.84 -19.76
N LEU A 345 -2.83 6.93 -19.64
CA LEU A 345 -3.71 6.87 -18.48
C LEU A 345 -2.94 6.50 -17.21
N LEU A 346 -2.02 5.52 -17.27
CA LEU A 346 -1.12 5.17 -16.18
C LEU A 346 -0.26 6.38 -15.76
N THR A 347 0.32 7.09 -16.75
CA THR A 347 1.16 8.28 -16.47
C THR A 347 0.34 9.38 -15.80
N LEU A 348 -0.86 9.70 -16.29
CA LEU A 348 -1.72 10.71 -15.68
C LEU A 348 -2.15 10.33 -14.27
N THR A 349 -2.52 9.07 -14.03
CA THR A 349 -2.85 8.55 -12.69
C THR A 349 -1.67 8.71 -11.73
N THR A 350 -0.45 8.40 -12.21
CA THR A 350 0.78 8.57 -11.41
C THR A 350 1.05 10.04 -11.09
N ILE A 351 0.90 10.93 -12.06
CA ILE A 351 1.10 12.39 -11.87
C ILE A 351 0.11 12.93 -10.82
N VAL A 352 -1.18 12.57 -10.94
CA VAL A 352 -2.19 13.02 -9.97
C VAL A 352 -1.90 12.47 -8.57
N ALA A 353 -1.45 11.21 -8.46
CA ALA A 353 -1.05 10.63 -7.19
C ALA A 353 0.16 11.36 -6.57
N ILE A 354 1.14 11.78 -7.39
CA ILE A 354 2.29 12.59 -6.94
C ILE A 354 1.80 13.96 -6.45
N ILE A 355 0.96 14.64 -7.21
CA ILE A 355 0.41 15.96 -6.83
C ILE A 355 -0.33 15.85 -5.50
N TYR A 356 -1.20 14.83 -5.34
CA TYR A 356 -1.92 14.59 -4.10
C TYR A 356 -0.93 14.38 -2.93
N LEU A 357 0.05 13.49 -3.09
CA LEU A 357 1.05 13.19 -2.08
C LEU A 357 1.83 14.42 -1.65
N VAL A 358 2.26 15.27 -2.62
CA VAL A 358 3.01 16.51 -2.34
C VAL A 358 2.14 17.49 -1.55
N VAL A 359 0.89 17.69 -1.93
CA VAL A 359 -0.04 18.61 -1.26
C VAL A 359 -0.42 18.09 0.13
N ASN A 360 -0.77 16.80 0.23
CA ASN A 360 -1.16 16.17 1.50
C ASN A 360 -0.04 16.21 2.55
N ASN A 361 1.22 16.25 2.11
CA ASN A 361 2.38 16.32 2.98
C ASN A 361 3.02 17.71 2.99
N TYR A 362 2.22 18.75 2.74
CA TYR A 362 2.62 20.15 2.81
C TYR A 362 3.92 20.42 2.06
N PHE A 363 3.92 20.12 0.76
CA PHE A 363 5.11 20.26 -0.10
C PHE A 363 6.33 19.51 0.45
N LEU A 364 6.09 18.32 1.01
CA LEU A 364 7.09 17.37 1.53
C LEU A 364 7.77 17.79 2.84
N ILE A 365 7.43 18.94 3.41
CA ILE A 365 8.04 19.44 4.66
C ILE A 365 7.75 18.49 5.84
N ARG A 366 6.59 17.82 5.85
CA ARG A 366 6.26 16.80 6.87
C ARG A 366 7.32 15.72 7.01
N PHE A 367 7.96 15.33 5.91
CA PHE A 367 8.95 14.26 5.93
C PHE A 367 10.29 14.68 6.55
N LEU A 368 10.49 15.98 6.81
CA LEU A 368 11.66 16.49 7.51
C LEU A 368 11.51 16.43 9.03
N SER A 369 10.38 15.97 9.56
CA SER A 369 10.10 15.91 11.00
C SER A 369 11.17 15.19 11.82
N PRO A 370 11.86 14.13 11.35
CA PRO A 370 12.95 13.51 12.11
C PRO A 370 14.14 14.43 12.40
N ILE A 371 14.42 15.39 11.53
CA ILE A 371 15.51 16.36 11.70
C ILE A 371 15.03 17.72 12.18
N TYR A 372 13.73 18.01 12.11
CA TYR A 372 13.12 19.27 12.52
C TYR A 372 12.03 19.06 13.57
N PRO A 373 12.39 18.95 14.86
CA PRO A 373 11.42 18.73 15.96
C PRO A 373 10.36 19.82 16.09
N GLY A 374 10.64 21.05 15.62
CA GLY A 374 9.72 22.19 15.61
C GLY A 374 8.65 22.15 14.51
N TYR A 375 8.59 21.07 13.74
CA TYR A 375 7.67 20.88 12.61
C TYR A 375 6.21 21.19 12.94
N VAL A 376 5.69 20.73 14.08
CA VAL A 376 4.28 20.94 14.48
C VAL A 376 3.96 22.43 14.65
N ASN A 377 4.89 23.18 15.27
CA ASN A 377 4.73 24.63 15.45
C ASN A 377 4.79 25.35 14.09
N PHE A 378 5.69 24.92 13.21
CA PHE A 378 5.78 25.42 11.85
C PHE A 378 4.50 25.12 11.05
N GLU A 379 3.96 23.89 11.14
CA GLU A 379 2.70 23.51 10.51
C GLU A 379 1.56 24.41 10.97
N ASN A 380 1.42 24.61 12.27
CA ASN A 380 0.36 25.44 12.83
C ASN A 380 0.48 26.93 12.43
N ALA A 381 1.72 27.46 12.40
CA ALA A 381 1.94 28.87 12.10
C ALA A 381 1.83 29.18 10.59
N MET A 382 2.36 28.32 9.74
CA MET A 382 2.53 28.61 8.30
C MET A 382 1.44 27.95 7.45
N ILE A 383 0.91 26.83 7.84
CA ILE A 383 0.02 25.99 7.02
C ILE A 383 -1.44 26.15 7.41
N ALA A 384 -1.75 26.30 8.71
CA ALA A 384 -3.11 26.48 9.18
C ALA A 384 -3.88 27.62 8.48
N PRO A 385 -3.27 28.79 8.18
CA PRO A 385 -3.95 29.85 7.44
C PRO A 385 -4.41 29.44 6.02
N PHE A 386 -3.75 28.44 5.41
CA PHE A 386 -4.05 27.93 4.08
C PHE A 386 -4.86 26.63 4.09
N SER A 387 -5.37 26.20 5.24
CA SER A 387 -6.07 24.91 5.40
C SER A 387 -7.23 24.73 4.40
N ASN A 388 -8.03 25.76 4.17
CA ASN A 388 -9.14 25.72 3.19
C ASN A 388 -8.62 25.51 1.75
N LEU A 389 -7.55 26.21 1.37
CA LEU A 389 -6.94 26.07 0.04
C LEU A 389 -6.39 24.67 -0.16
N ILE A 390 -5.69 24.13 0.84
CA ILE A 390 -5.16 22.76 0.83
C ILE A 390 -6.31 21.77 0.72
N THR A 391 -7.41 21.96 1.44
CA THR A 391 -8.60 21.13 1.35
C THR A 391 -9.19 21.13 -0.05
N ILE A 392 -9.30 22.30 -0.69
CA ILE A 392 -9.77 22.41 -2.06
C ILE A 392 -8.86 21.62 -3.02
N PHE A 393 -7.55 21.73 -2.87
CA PHE A 393 -6.59 20.95 -3.66
C PHE A 393 -6.72 19.45 -3.45
N HIS A 394 -6.95 18.99 -2.21
CA HIS A 394 -7.22 17.57 -1.94
C HIS A 394 -8.48 17.09 -2.65
N VAL A 395 -9.57 17.86 -2.56
CA VAL A 395 -10.84 17.53 -3.23
C VAL A 395 -10.65 17.44 -4.74
N ILE A 396 -9.96 18.41 -5.35
CA ILE A 396 -9.70 18.43 -6.80
C ILE A 396 -8.82 17.23 -7.19
N ALA A 397 -7.71 17.00 -6.51
CA ALA A 397 -6.79 15.93 -6.84
C ALA A 397 -7.39 14.54 -6.58
N GLY A 398 -8.12 14.35 -5.46
CA GLY A 398 -8.83 13.12 -5.15
C GLY A 398 -9.94 12.81 -6.16
N THR A 399 -10.69 13.83 -6.59
CA THR A 399 -11.70 13.70 -7.65
C THR A 399 -11.06 13.34 -8.98
N ALA A 400 -9.99 14.03 -9.38
CA ALA A 400 -9.25 13.72 -10.60
C ALA A 400 -8.69 12.29 -10.58
N PHE A 401 -8.12 11.84 -9.46
CA PHE A 401 -7.66 10.47 -9.29
C PHE A 401 -8.79 9.47 -9.47
N THR A 402 -9.95 9.71 -8.86
CA THR A 402 -11.13 8.85 -9.00
C THR A 402 -11.62 8.80 -10.44
N VAL A 403 -11.74 9.95 -11.13
CA VAL A 403 -12.14 10.00 -12.54
C VAL A 403 -11.20 9.20 -13.43
N LEU A 404 -9.88 9.31 -13.22
CA LEU A 404 -8.90 8.51 -13.97
C LEU A 404 -9.05 7.01 -13.69
N ASN A 405 -9.31 6.61 -12.45
CA ASN A 405 -9.55 5.22 -12.08
C ASN A 405 -10.84 4.68 -12.70
N VAL A 406 -11.93 5.46 -12.71
CA VAL A 406 -13.18 5.12 -13.41
C VAL A 406 -12.92 4.95 -14.91
N LYS A 407 -12.20 5.89 -15.54
CA LYS A 407 -11.83 5.80 -16.95
C LYS A 407 -10.98 4.54 -17.23
N TYR A 408 -10.06 4.19 -16.34
CA TYR A 408 -9.27 2.96 -16.46
C TYR A 408 -10.18 1.73 -16.39
N LEU A 409 -11.09 1.68 -15.42
CA LEU A 409 -12.07 0.61 -15.25
C LEU A 409 -12.96 0.46 -16.48
N LEU A 410 -13.50 1.55 -17.02
CA LEU A 410 -14.33 1.53 -18.23
C LEU A 410 -13.53 1.03 -19.44
N ASN A 411 -12.26 1.41 -19.59
CA ASN A 411 -11.39 0.90 -20.64
C ASN A 411 -11.09 -0.60 -20.49
N LEU A 412 -11.00 -1.12 -19.27
CA LEU A 412 -10.87 -2.55 -19.01
C LEU A 412 -12.16 -3.29 -19.39
N LEU A 413 -13.30 -2.79 -18.93
CA LEU A 413 -14.59 -3.42 -19.15
C LEU A 413 -15.16 -3.17 -20.56
N GLY A 414 -14.80 -2.07 -21.24
CA GLY A 414 -15.24 -1.75 -22.60
C GLY A 414 -14.39 -2.36 -23.70
N GLY A 415 -13.16 -2.81 -23.41
CA GLY A 415 -12.27 -3.46 -24.40
C GLY A 415 -12.98 -4.63 -25.08
N ARG A 416 -13.00 -4.65 -26.42
CA ARG A 416 -13.57 -5.75 -27.20
C ARG A 416 -12.98 -7.06 -26.68
N ARG A 417 -13.84 -8.07 -26.43
CA ARG A 417 -13.41 -9.45 -26.28
C ARG A 417 -12.43 -9.72 -27.41
N SER A 418 -11.15 -9.90 -27.09
CA SER A 418 -10.16 -10.35 -28.06
C SER A 418 -10.79 -11.55 -28.75
N SER A 419 -11.05 -11.40 -30.03
CA SER A 419 -11.83 -12.28 -30.87
C SER A 419 -11.63 -13.74 -30.47
N LEU A 420 -12.69 -14.35 -29.94
CA LEU A 420 -12.88 -15.79 -29.99
C LEU A 420 -12.92 -16.16 -31.47
N ARG A 421 -11.78 -16.38 -32.12
CA ARG A 421 -11.71 -17.33 -33.23
C ARG A 421 -11.63 -18.70 -32.55
N PRO A 422 -12.63 -19.54 -32.68
CA PRO A 422 -12.49 -20.94 -32.33
C PRO A 422 -11.42 -21.51 -33.28
N VAL A 423 -10.39 -22.12 -32.72
CA VAL A 423 -9.54 -23.08 -33.42
C VAL A 423 -10.17 -24.43 -33.25
#